data_76c0b530e1b52c114c93c69aba267eb2
#
_entry.id   76c0b530e1b52c114c93c69aba267eb2
#
_cell.length_a   1.000
_cell.length_b   1.000
_cell.length_c   1.000
_cell.angle_alpha   90.00
_cell.angle_beta   90.00
_cell.angle_gamma   90.00
#
_symmetry.space_group_name_H-M   'P 1'
#
loop_
_entity.id
_entity.type
_entity.pdbx_description
1 polymer ?
#
loop_
_entity_poly.entity_id
_entity_poly.type
_entity_poly.pdbx_seq_one_letter_code
_entity_poly.pdbx_strand_id
1 'polypeptide(L)'
;MPLEALILDYGNVLTHPQREDWFEAMAAHAGVPTQVFRDAYWRHRHSYDAGLPAAEYWRRVLKTLGQSSYALDQEAVIDRLVKADVASWTEYREEVWDLAQSFRGKGGRTAFLSNGVLEAMARIRADRHLERWFDVVVVSCEVGVAKPDPGIFRICLSRLGVEPARALFVDDRIENIEGAARLGIQTFHFAGADAVSRLVRSVRSLSE
;
A
#
# COMPACT_ATOMS: atom_id res chain seq x y z
N MET A 1 9.21 0.24 -26.80
CA MET A 1 10.39 0.80 -26.10
C MET A 1 10.62 -0.07 -24.87
N PRO A 2 11.86 -0.45 -24.55
CA PRO A 2 12.14 -1.32 -23.42
C PRO A 2 11.73 -0.66 -22.10
N LEU A 3 11.30 -1.47 -21.13
CA LEU A 3 10.92 -1.05 -19.80
C LEU A 3 12.17 -0.57 -19.02
N GLU A 4 12.09 0.63 -18.43
CA GLU A 4 13.19 1.19 -17.62
C GLU A 4 12.87 1.20 -16.12
N ALA A 5 11.58 1.25 -15.76
CA ALA A 5 11.20 1.30 -14.35
C ALA A 5 10.03 0.37 -14.03
N LEU A 6 10.13 -0.27 -12.87
CA LEU A 6 9.06 -1.06 -12.24
C LEU A 6 8.60 -0.34 -10.97
N ILE A 7 7.34 0.08 -10.94
CA ILE A 7 6.70 0.80 -9.84
C ILE A 7 5.71 -0.16 -9.19
N LEU A 8 5.90 -0.49 -7.92
CA LEU A 8 5.11 -1.48 -7.21
C LEU A 8 4.30 -0.84 -6.09
N ASP A 9 3.00 -1.13 -6.04
CA ASP A 9 2.21 -0.90 -4.83
C ASP A 9 2.63 -1.83 -3.70
N TYR A 10 2.27 -1.44 -2.49
CA TYR A 10 2.56 -2.23 -1.30
C TYR A 10 1.45 -3.23 -0.98
N GLY A 11 0.26 -2.73 -0.64
CA GLY A 11 -0.85 -3.56 -0.21
C GLY A 11 -1.30 -4.54 -1.28
N ASN A 12 -1.49 -5.80 -0.93
CA ASN A 12 -1.89 -6.89 -1.83
C ASN A 12 -0.95 -7.19 -3.01
N VAL A 13 0.06 -6.32 -3.28
CA VAL A 13 1.10 -6.55 -4.30
C VAL A 13 2.39 -7.05 -3.64
N LEU A 14 3.06 -6.21 -2.84
CA LEU A 14 4.26 -6.58 -2.07
C LEU A 14 3.93 -7.32 -0.77
N THR A 15 2.66 -7.33 -0.37
CA THR A 15 2.14 -8.14 0.74
C THR A 15 1.04 -9.08 0.27
N HIS A 16 0.76 -10.09 1.07
CA HIS A 16 -0.50 -10.83 0.98
C HIS A 16 -1.67 -9.96 1.47
N PRO A 17 -2.92 -10.26 1.08
CA PRO A 17 -4.09 -9.61 1.65
C PRO A 17 -4.14 -9.77 3.17
N GLN A 18 -4.65 -8.75 3.86
CA GLN A 18 -4.93 -8.86 5.29
C GLN A 18 -5.84 -10.09 5.54
N ARG A 19 -5.41 -10.97 6.44
CA ARG A 19 -6.16 -12.17 6.81
C ARG A 19 -7.37 -11.83 7.66
N GLU A 20 -8.36 -12.73 7.65
CA GLU A 20 -9.60 -12.58 8.43
C GLU A 20 -9.34 -12.47 9.93
N ASP A 21 -8.41 -13.28 10.45
CA ASP A 21 -8.07 -13.29 11.88
C ASP A 21 -7.55 -11.95 12.42
N TRP A 22 -6.92 -11.11 11.57
CA TRP A 22 -6.56 -9.75 11.95
C TRP A 22 -7.79 -8.86 12.14
N PHE A 23 -8.80 -8.98 11.25
CA PHE A 23 -10.04 -8.24 11.43
C PHE A 23 -10.84 -8.74 12.62
N GLU A 24 -10.85 -10.04 12.91
CA GLU A 24 -11.45 -10.64 14.11
C GLU A 24 -10.78 -10.10 15.38
N ALA A 25 -9.46 -10.07 15.43
CA ALA A 25 -8.70 -9.53 16.57
C ALA A 25 -8.98 -8.03 16.80
N MET A 26 -8.97 -7.21 15.75
CA MET A 26 -9.28 -5.79 15.85
C MET A 26 -10.73 -5.55 16.27
N ALA A 27 -11.69 -6.31 15.74
CA ALA A 27 -13.09 -6.26 16.10
C ALA A 27 -13.32 -6.63 17.57
N ALA A 28 -12.61 -7.65 18.07
CA ALA A 28 -12.62 -8.04 19.49
C ALA A 28 -12.10 -6.91 20.40
N HIS A 29 -11.04 -6.20 20.00
CA HIS A 29 -10.56 -5.01 20.73
C HIS A 29 -11.58 -3.89 20.78
N ALA A 30 -12.38 -3.75 19.71
CA ALA A 30 -13.48 -2.78 19.64
C ALA A 30 -14.80 -3.31 20.23
N GLY A 31 -14.90 -4.57 20.63
CA GLY A 31 -16.12 -5.17 21.23
C GLY A 31 -17.31 -5.23 20.27
N VAL A 32 -17.10 -5.43 18.96
CA VAL A 32 -18.14 -5.45 17.92
C VAL A 32 -17.98 -6.64 16.98
N PRO A 33 -19.02 -7.03 16.20
CA PRO A 33 -18.89 -8.05 15.17
C PRO A 33 -17.88 -7.65 14.09
N THR A 34 -17.13 -8.63 13.55
CA THR A 34 -16.04 -8.41 12.59
C THR A 34 -16.48 -7.64 11.34
N GLN A 35 -17.63 -7.97 10.76
CA GLN A 35 -18.13 -7.27 9.56
C GLN A 35 -18.45 -5.81 9.84
N VAL A 36 -19.07 -5.50 10.99
CA VAL A 36 -19.39 -4.12 11.41
C VAL A 36 -18.09 -3.32 11.59
N PHE A 37 -17.07 -3.94 12.21
CA PHE A 37 -15.75 -3.34 12.34
C PHE A 37 -15.13 -3.04 10.98
N ARG A 38 -15.11 -4.02 10.07
CA ARG A 38 -14.53 -3.91 8.73
C ARG A 38 -15.14 -2.76 7.93
N ASP A 39 -16.47 -2.61 7.98
CA ASP A 39 -17.18 -1.53 7.29
C ASP A 39 -16.77 -0.15 7.83
N ALA A 40 -16.64 -0.02 9.15
CA ALA A 40 -16.17 1.22 9.79
C ALA A 40 -14.69 1.52 9.48
N TYR A 41 -13.84 0.49 9.49
CA TYR A 41 -12.41 0.57 9.16
C TYR A 41 -12.22 1.14 7.75
N TRP A 42 -12.83 0.54 6.72
CA TRP A 42 -12.66 1.00 5.33
C TRP A 42 -13.35 2.34 5.04
N ARG A 43 -14.44 2.68 5.73
CA ARG A 43 -15.13 3.96 5.56
C ARG A 43 -14.24 5.17 5.75
N HIS A 44 -13.30 5.11 6.67
CA HIS A 44 -12.43 6.22 7.03
C HIS A 44 -10.99 6.07 6.49
N ARG A 45 -10.67 4.93 5.87
CA ARG A 45 -9.31 4.57 5.48
C ARG A 45 -8.65 5.59 4.54
N HIS A 46 -9.38 6.11 3.56
CA HIS A 46 -8.84 7.08 2.61
C HIS A 46 -8.22 8.31 3.29
N SER A 47 -8.87 8.85 4.32
CA SER A 47 -8.32 9.99 5.07
C SER A 47 -7.03 9.62 5.82
N TYR A 48 -6.96 8.39 6.35
CA TYR A 48 -5.79 7.88 7.06
C TYR A 48 -4.60 7.70 6.10
N ASP A 49 -4.84 7.11 4.95
CA ASP A 49 -3.85 6.95 3.88
C ASP A 49 -3.37 8.31 3.32
N ALA A 50 -4.18 9.36 3.44
CA ALA A 50 -3.83 10.75 3.08
C ALA A 50 -3.11 11.52 4.21
N GLY A 51 -2.77 10.87 5.33
CA GLY A 51 -1.97 11.45 6.40
C GLY A 51 -2.76 11.93 7.63
N LEU A 52 -4.05 11.54 7.77
CA LEU A 52 -4.76 11.78 9.03
C LEU A 52 -4.03 11.05 10.18
N PRO A 53 -3.80 11.69 11.35
CA PRO A 53 -3.17 11.03 12.48
C PRO A 53 -3.91 9.77 12.94
N ALA A 54 -3.18 8.71 13.32
CA ALA A 54 -3.74 7.43 13.76
C ALA A 54 -4.81 7.58 14.83
N ALA A 55 -4.54 8.37 15.88
CA ALA A 55 -5.49 8.58 16.96
C ALA A 55 -6.82 9.18 16.47
N GLU A 56 -6.77 10.09 15.49
CA GLU A 56 -7.99 10.69 14.93
C GLU A 56 -8.75 9.72 14.03
N TYR A 57 -8.02 8.96 13.19
CA TYR A 57 -8.63 7.89 12.39
C TYR A 57 -9.37 6.88 13.26
N TRP A 58 -8.70 6.35 14.27
CA TRP A 58 -9.29 5.34 15.14
C TRP A 58 -10.44 5.89 15.98
N ARG A 59 -10.38 7.15 16.42
CA ARG A 59 -11.55 7.79 17.08
C ARG A 59 -12.74 7.88 16.14
N ARG A 60 -12.55 8.17 14.84
CA ARG A 60 -13.64 8.18 13.85
C ARG A 60 -14.21 6.78 13.64
N VAL A 61 -13.37 5.76 13.55
CA VAL A 61 -13.80 4.36 13.46
C VAL A 61 -14.63 3.99 14.70
N LEU A 62 -14.10 4.18 15.90
CA LEU A 62 -14.79 3.86 17.15
C LEU A 62 -16.11 4.64 17.31
N LYS A 63 -16.15 5.91 16.93
CA LYS A 63 -17.38 6.70 16.91
C LYS A 63 -18.43 6.11 15.94
N THR A 64 -18.01 5.66 14.76
CA THR A 64 -18.91 4.99 13.80
C THR A 64 -19.48 3.69 14.36
N LEU A 65 -18.72 3.01 15.23
CA LEU A 65 -19.14 1.79 15.95
C LEU A 65 -20.02 2.07 17.16
N GLY A 66 -20.41 3.34 17.40
CA GLY A 66 -21.25 3.73 18.54
C GLY A 66 -20.50 3.81 19.88
N GLN A 67 -19.17 3.75 19.86
CA GLN A 67 -18.39 3.85 21.09
C GLN A 67 -18.22 5.30 21.55
N SER A 68 -18.46 5.55 22.83
CA SER A 68 -18.33 6.88 23.41
C SER A 68 -16.88 7.32 23.48
N SER A 69 -16.62 8.57 23.09
CA SER A 69 -15.30 9.22 23.21
C SER A 69 -14.83 9.44 24.65
N TYR A 70 -15.65 9.13 25.62
CA TYR A 70 -15.39 9.33 27.07
C TYR A 70 -15.09 8.04 27.83
N ALA A 71 -14.92 6.90 27.14
CA ALA A 71 -14.51 5.67 27.81
C ALA A 71 -13.09 5.81 28.36
N LEU A 72 -12.91 5.52 29.65
CA LEU A 72 -11.63 5.65 30.37
C LEU A 72 -10.46 4.89 29.74
N ASP A 73 -10.74 3.92 28.86
CA ASP A 73 -9.74 3.06 28.19
C ASP A 73 -9.59 3.33 26.70
N GLN A 74 -10.15 4.41 26.13
CA GLN A 74 -10.17 4.62 24.67
C GLN A 74 -8.76 4.68 24.07
N GLU A 75 -7.81 5.35 24.73
CA GLU A 75 -6.42 5.44 24.24
C GLU A 75 -5.74 4.07 24.23
N ALA A 76 -6.00 3.23 25.22
CA ALA A 76 -5.47 1.86 25.26
C ALA A 76 -6.09 0.96 24.16
N VAL A 77 -7.37 1.17 23.82
CA VAL A 77 -8.02 0.49 22.67
C VAL A 77 -7.39 0.95 21.38
N ILE A 78 -7.22 2.26 21.18
CA ILE A 78 -6.57 2.83 19.98
C ILE A 78 -5.15 2.27 19.81
N ASP A 79 -4.34 2.23 20.86
CA ASP A 79 -2.98 1.67 20.80
C ASP A 79 -2.98 0.20 20.34
N ARG A 80 -3.90 -0.62 20.86
CA ARG A 80 -4.07 -2.01 20.43
C ARG A 80 -4.49 -2.11 18.96
N LEU A 81 -5.42 -1.26 18.51
CA LEU A 81 -5.89 -1.22 17.12
C LEU A 81 -4.77 -0.80 16.16
N VAL A 82 -3.99 0.23 16.49
CA VAL A 82 -2.82 0.65 15.71
C VAL A 82 -1.82 -0.49 15.57
N LYS A 83 -1.47 -1.15 16.67
CA LYS A 83 -0.52 -2.28 16.65
C LYS A 83 -1.01 -3.45 15.79
N ALA A 84 -2.30 -3.80 15.91
CA ALA A 84 -2.90 -4.87 15.14
C ALA A 84 -2.99 -4.52 13.64
N ASP A 85 -3.41 -3.29 13.30
CA ASP A 85 -3.44 -2.81 11.92
C ASP A 85 -2.05 -2.85 11.28
N VAL A 86 -1.05 -2.28 11.96
CA VAL A 86 0.34 -2.31 11.47
C VAL A 86 0.84 -3.74 11.25
N ALA A 87 0.59 -4.65 12.20
CA ALA A 87 1.01 -6.04 12.09
C ALA A 87 0.30 -6.77 10.93
N SER A 88 -0.97 -6.46 10.66
CA SER A 88 -1.73 -7.09 9.59
C SER A 88 -1.19 -6.83 8.18
N TRP A 89 -0.33 -5.84 8.01
CA TRP A 89 0.32 -5.48 6.75
C TRP A 89 1.75 -6.01 6.62
N THR A 90 2.20 -6.96 7.45
CA THR A 90 3.58 -7.49 7.43
C THR A 90 3.72 -8.91 6.87
N GLU A 91 2.71 -9.46 6.24
CA GLU A 91 2.84 -10.71 5.46
C GLU A 91 3.38 -10.39 4.06
N TYR A 92 4.69 -10.46 3.91
CA TYR A 92 5.38 -10.08 2.67
C TYR A 92 5.25 -11.17 1.60
N ARG A 93 5.01 -10.75 0.34
CA ARG A 93 4.99 -11.61 -0.85
C ARG A 93 6.38 -11.64 -1.48
N GLU A 94 7.24 -12.51 -0.98
CA GLU A 94 8.67 -12.55 -1.33
C GLU A 94 8.92 -12.63 -2.84
N GLU A 95 8.07 -13.32 -3.59
CA GLU A 95 8.21 -13.48 -5.04
C GLU A 95 8.18 -12.13 -5.79
N VAL A 96 7.42 -11.15 -5.29
CA VAL A 96 7.36 -9.81 -5.91
C VAL A 96 8.54 -8.95 -5.46
N TRP A 97 9.00 -9.11 -4.22
CA TRP A 97 10.24 -8.49 -3.75
C TRP A 97 11.45 -9.00 -4.55
N ASP A 98 11.55 -10.30 -4.78
CA ASP A 98 12.62 -10.92 -5.58
C ASP A 98 12.57 -10.46 -7.05
N LEU A 99 11.37 -10.28 -7.61
CA LEU A 99 11.20 -9.72 -8.94
C LEU A 99 11.77 -8.30 -9.03
N ALA A 100 11.49 -7.45 -8.03
CA ALA A 100 12.03 -6.09 -7.98
C ALA A 100 13.55 -6.09 -7.93
N GLN A 101 14.16 -6.94 -7.10
CA GLN A 101 15.61 -7.11 -7.03
C GLN A 101 16.20 -7.64 -8.33
N SER A 102 15.58 -8.64 -8.94
CA SER A 102 16.02 -9.19 -10.23
C SER A 102 15.98 -8.14 -11.33
N PHE A 103 14.92 -7.31 -11.38
CA PHE A 103 14.78 -6.23 -12.35
C PHE A 103 15.85 -5.16 -12.15
N ARG A 104 16.08 -4.76 -10.91
CA ARG A 104 17.12 -3.79 -10.54
C ARG A 104 18.53 -4.33 -10.84
N GLY A 105 18.80 -5.59 -10.58
CA GLY A 105 20.07 -6.25 -10.88
C GLY A 105 20.42 -6.30 -12.38
N LYS A 106 19.43 -6.13 -13.24
CA LYS A 106 19.60 -6.01 -14.71
C LYS A 106 19.71 -4.55 -15.19
N GLY A 107 19.83 -3.60 -14.29
CA GLY A 107 19.96 -2.18 -14.61
C GLY A 107 18.63 -1.41 -14.69
N GLY A 108 17.50 -2.05 -14.40
CA GLY A 108 16.21 -1.37 -14.28
C GLY A 108 16.11 -0.56 -12.98
N ARG A 109 15.25 0.44 -12.97
CA ARG A 109 14.93 1.25 -11.77
C ARG A 109 13.69 0.71 -11.08
N THR A 110 13.64 0.79 -9.76
CA THR A 110 12.51 0.31 -8.99
C THR A 110 11.93 1.40 -8.09
N ALA A 111 10.60 1.44 -7.96
CA ALA A 111 9.94 2.32 -7.02
C ALA A 111 8.89 1.58 -6.19
N PHE A 112 8.84 1.96 -4.91
CA PHE A 112 7.76 1.67 -3.99
C PHE A 112 6.78 2.85 -4.03
N LEU A 113 5.51 2.62 -4.37
CA LEU A 113 4.49 3.67 -4.49
C LEU A 113 3.21 3.24 -3.77
N SER A 114 3.00 3.73 -2.56
CA SER A 114 1.92 3.25 -1.69
C SER A 114 1.04 4.38 -1.13
N ASN A 115 -0.26 4.08 -1.03
CA ASN A 115 -1.13 4.79 -0.11
C ASN A 115 -0.95 4.15 1.27
N GLY A 116 -0.16 4.78 2.13
CA GLY A 116 0.25 4.20 3.39
C GLY A 116 0.25 5.20 4.54
N VAL A 117 0.18 4.67 5.75
CA VAL A 117 0.14 5.43 7.00
C VAL A 117 1.50 5.43 7.68
N LEU A 118 1.80 6.46 8.47
CA LEU A 118 3.12 6.66 9.09
C LEU A 118 3.54 5.47 9.95
N GLU A 119 2.63 4.92 10.74
CA GLU A 119 2.89 3.83 11.67
C GLU A 119 3.27 2.54 10.94
N ALA A 120 2.54 2.20 9.87
CA ALA A 120 2.86 1.05 9.02
C ALA A 120 4.20 1.25 8.31
N MET A 121 4.47 2.45 7.78
CA MET A 121 5.73 2.77 7.11
C MET A 121 6.93 2.68 8.04
N ALA A 122 6.81 3.12 9.29
CA ALA A 122 7.86 2.99 10.29
C ALA A 122 8.22 1.50 10.52
N ARG A 123 7.21 0.63 10.61
CA ARG A 123 7.41 -0.81 10.76
C ARG A 123 8.02 -1.45 9.53
N ILE A 124 7.51 -1.15 8.33
CA ILE A 124 8.01 -1.71 7.07
C ILE A 124 9.46 -1.32 6.83
N ARG A 125 9.84 -0.07 7.11
CA ARG A 125 11.24 0.38 7.00
C ARG A 125 12.16 -0.33 8.00
N ALA A 126 11.69 -0.57 9.22
CA ALA A 126 12.46 -1.33 10.22
C ALA A 126 12.67 -2.79 9.80
N ASP A 127 11.65 -3.43 9.23
CA ASP A 127 11.71 -4.83 8.81
C ASP A 127 12.49 -5.02 7.51
N ARG A 128 12.32 -4.13 6.54
CA ARG A 128 12.76 -4.35 5.14
C ARG A 128 13.86 -3.43 4.67
N HIS A 129 14.14 -2.29 5.32
CA HIS A 129 15.13 -1.32 4.82
C HIS A 129 14.87 -0.97 3.35
N LEU A 130 13.74 -0.32 3.04
CA LEU A 130 13.18 -0.13 1.70
C LEU A 130 14.20 0.36 0.65
N GLU A 131 15.18 1.17 1.06
CA GLU A 131 16.24 1.73 0.22
C GLU A 131 17.19 0.65 -0.35
N ARG A 132 17.20 -0.55 0.25
CA ARG A 132 17.93 -1.70 -0.31
C ARG A 132 17.21 -2.36 -1.47
N TRP A 133 15.88 -2.19 -1.52
CA TRP A 133 14.98 -2.82 -2.48
C TRP A 133 14.58 -1.89 -3.62
N PHE A 134 14.44 -0.59 -3.32
CA PHE A 134 13.89 0.40 -4.22
C PHE A 134 14.82 1.61 -4.36
N ASP A 135 14.94 2.12 -5.59
CA ASP A 135 15.67 3.36 -5.87
C ASP A 135 14.85 4.59 -5.44
N VAL A 136 13.52 4.46 -5.46
CA VAL A 136 12.58 5.52 -5.08
C VAL A 136 11.50 4.95 -4.16
N VAL A 137 11.23 5.68 -3.07
CA VAL A 137 10.12 5.41 -2.15
C VAL A 137 9.20 6.63 -2.13
N VAL A 138 7.92 6.42 -2.46
CA VAL A 138 6.87 7.45 -2.42
C VAL A 138 5.69 6.90 -1.63
N VAL A 139 5.32 7.60 -0.57
CA VAL A 139 4.19 7.24 0.29
C VAL A 139 3.25 8.42 0.44
N SER A 140 1.96 8.19 0.31
CA SER A 140 0.93 9.23 0.31
C SER A 140 0.98 10.12 1.56
N CYS A 141 1.12 9.54 2.75
CA CYS A 141 1.20 10.32 4.01
C CYS A 141 2.45 11.20 4.11
N GLU A 142 3.50 10.94 3.34
CA GLU A 142 4.74 11.72 3.33
C GLU A 142 4.71 12.84 2.29
N VAL A 143 3.99 12.63 1.17
CA VAL A 143 3.93 13.59 0.07
C VAL A 143 2.64 14.39 0.03
N GLY A 144 1.67 14.07 0.90
CA GLY A 144 0.39 14.78 1.03
C GLY A 144 -0.60 14.56 -0.11
N VAL A 145 -0.34 13.58 -0.99
CA VAL A 145 -1.22 13.22 -2.10
C VAL A 145 -1.26 11.71 -2.27
N ALA A 146 -2.44 11.14 -2.51
CA ALA A 146 -2.68 9.70 -2.57
C ALA A 146 -3.11 9.25 -3.97
N LYS A 147 -2.80 8.00 -4.35
CA LYS A 147 -3.39 7.36 -5.53
C LYS A 147 -4.93 7.35 -5.39
N PRO A 148 -5.70 7.59 -6.45
CA PRO A 148 -5.32 7.71 -7.86
C PRO A 148 -5.04 9.15 -8.35
N ASP A 149 -4.74 10.11 -7.46
CA ASP A 149 -4.41 11.48 -7.88
C ASP A 149 -3.16 11.48 -8.78
N PRO A 150 -3.18 12.16 -9.94
CA PRO A 150 -2.05 12.20 -10.86
C PRO A 150 -0.78 12.81 -10.25
N GLY A 151 -0.90 13.59 -9.19
CA GLY A 151 0.23 14.22 -8.49
C GLY A 151 1.22 13.20 -7.94
N ILE A 152 0.74 12.11 -7.32
CA ILE A 152 1.62 11.11 -6.72
C ILE A 152 2.43 10.33 -7.77
N PHE A 153 1.82 10.04 -8.93
CA PHE A 153 2.51 9.36 -10.03
C PHE A 153 3.57 10.27 -10.65
N ARG A 154 3.28 11.58 -10.82
CA ARG A 154 4.25 12.56 -11.32
C ARG A 154 5.45 12.71 -10.37
N ILE A 155 5.22 12.72 -9.05
CA ILE A 155 6.29 12.73 -8.05
C ILE A 155 7.16 11.48 -8.20
N CYS A 156 6.55 10.30 -8.34
CA CYS A 156 7.27 9.04 -8.50
C CYS A 156 8.13 9.03 -9.79
N LEU A 157 7.55 9.36 -10.93
CA LEU A 157 8.24 9.43 -12.22
C LEU A 157 9.39 10.45 -12.21
N SER A 158 9.16 11.64 -11.64
CA SER A 158 10.18 12.68 -11.51
C SER A 158 11.37 12.22 -10.69
N ARG A 159 11.13 11.53 -9.57
CA ARG A 159 12.20 10.97 -8.72
C ARG A 159 12.93 9.82 -9.40
N LEU A 160 12.21 8.98 -10.17
CA LEU A 160 12.81 7.92 -10.99
C LEU A 160 13.61 8.49 -12.17
N GLY A 161 13.23 9.65 -12.70
CA GLY A 161 13.84 10.22 -13.91
C GLY A 161 13.55 9.38 -15.15
N VAL A 162 12.32 8.85 -15.28
CA VAL A 162 11.88 8.04 -16.43
C VAL A 162 10.61 8.60 -17.05
N GLU A 163 10.48 8.40 -18.37
CA GLU A 163 9.27 8.76 -19.10
C GLU A 163 8.12 7.80 -18.75
N PRO A 164 6.85 8.28 -18.68
CA PRO A 164 5.71 7.44 -18.33
C PRO A 164 5.61 6.15 -19.14
N ALA A 165 5.80 6.22 -20.46
CA ALA A 165 5.68 5.07 -21.37
C ALA A 165 6.78 3.99 -21.16
N ARG A 166 7.82 4.29 -20.38
CA ARG A 166 8.93 3.39 -20.03
C ARG A 166 8.84 2.85 -18.60
N ALA A 167 7.77 3.17 -17.89
CA ALA A 167 7.47 2.67 -16.54
C ALA A 167 6.29 1.70 -16.58
N LEU A 168 6.36 0.63 -15.79
CA LEU A 168 5.26 -0.28 -15.51
C LEU A 168 4.82 -0.08 -14.06
N PHE A 169 3.57 0.33 -13.87
CA PHE A 169 2.93 0.43 -12.55
C PHE A 169 2.07 -0.79 -12.28
N VAL A 170 2.25 -1.38 -11.10
CA VAL A 170 1.57 -2.59 -10.63
C VAL A 170 0.76 -2.26 -9.38
N ASP A 171 -0.55 -2.51 -9.42
CA ASP A 171 -1.45 -2.21 -8.30
C ASP A 171 -2.65 -3.18 -8.35
N ASP A 172 -3.25 -3.49 -7.21
CA ASP A 172 -4.43 -4.37 -7.12
C ASP A 172 -5.74 -3.62 -7.33
N ARG A 173 -5.74 -2.27 -7.27
CA ARG A 173 -6.93 -1.43 -7.37
C ARG A 173 -7.07 -0.85 -8.76
N ILE A 174 -8.21 -1.12 -9.39
CA ILE A 174 -8.46 -0.68 -10.76
C ILE A 174 -8.45 0.84 -10.92
N GLU A 175 -8.95 1.59 -9.92
CA GLU A 175 -8.92 3.05 -9.95
C GLU A 175 -7.51 3.63 -9.97
N ASN A 176 -6.53 2.98 -9.31
CA ASN A 176 -5.12 3.38 -9.35
C ASN A 176 -4.50 3.06 -10.71
N ILE A 177 -4.83 1.90 -11.28
CA ILE A 177 -4.44 1.48 -12.63
C ILE A 177 -4.91 2.50 -13.67
N GLU A 178 -6.18 2.89 -13.62
CA GLU A 178 -6.74 3.90 -14.51
C GLU A 178 -6.12 5.29 -14.31
N GLY A 179 -5.82 5.66 -13.05
CA GLY A 179 -5.13 6.90 -12.72
C GLY A 179 -3.75 7.00 -13.35
N ALA A 180 -2.96 5.94 -13.27
CA ALA A 180 -1.64 5.84 -13.88
C ALA A 180 -1.70 5.80 -15.43
N ALA A 181 -2.62 5.02 -15.98
CA ALA A 181 -2.79 4.88 -17.43
C ALA A 181 -3.13 6.22 -18.11
N ARG A 182 -3.92 7.10 -17.46
CA ARG A 182 -4.21 8.45 -17.99
C ARG A 182 -2.96 9.33 -18.15
N LEU A 183 -1.86 8.99 -17.48
CA LEU A 183 -0.57 9.68 -17.63
C LEU A 183 0.36 9.01 -18.64
N GLY A 184 -0.10 7.94 -19.33
CA GLY A 184 0.69 7.18 -20.29
C GLY A 184 1.66 6.17 -19.65
N ILE A 185 1.51 5.88 -18.35
CA ILE A 185 2.26 4.83 -17.67
C ILE A 185 1.69 3.49 -18.11
N GLN A 186 2.56 2.51 -18.44
CA GLN A 186 2.13 1.13 -18.65
C GLN A 186 1.64 0.56 -17.32
N THR A 187 0.56 -0.21 -17.33
CA THR A 187 -0.08 -0.68 -16.10
C THR A 187 -0.28 -2.18 -16.09
N PHE A 188 -0.21 -2.77 -14.90
CA PHE A 188 -0.53 -4.16 -14.65
C PHE A 188 -1.50 -4.26 -13.47
N HIS A 189 -2.74 -4.68 -13.72
CA HIS A 189 -3.72 -4.95 -12.68
C HIS A 189 -3.39 -6.28 -11.98
N PHE A 190 -2.93 -6.19 -10.74
CA PHE A 190 -2.50 -7.33 -9.94
C PHE A 190 -3.70 -8.00 -9.26
N ALA A 191 -4.43 -8.81 -9.99
CA ALA A 191 -5.64 -9.50 -9.53
C ALA A 191 -5.65 -10.96 -9.97
N GLY A 192 -6.28 -11.82 -9.17
CA GLY A 192 -6.40 -13.26 -9.44
C GLY A 192 -5.22 -14.08 -8.91
N ALA A 193 -5.42 -15.39 -8.80
CA ALA A 193 -4.48 -16.32 -8.19
C ALA A 193 -3.15 -16.46 -8.97
N ASP A 194 -3.15 -16.16 -10.27
CA ASP A 194 -1.99 -16.26 -11.16
C ASP A 194 -1.26 -14.91 -11.35
N ALA A 195 -1.62 -13.86 -10.60
CA ALA A 195 -1.11 -12.50 -10.77
C ALA A 195 0.44 -12.44 -10.76
N VAL A 196 1.10 -13.14 -9.84
CA VAL A 196 2.57 -13.19 -9.77
C VAL A 196 3.16 -13.76 -11.06
N SER A 197 2.67 -14.90 -11.54
CA SER A 197 3.17 -15.54 -12.76
C SER A 197 2.96 -14.66 -13.99
N ARG A 198 1.81 -13.97 -14.07
CA ARG A 198 1.51 -13.03 -15.17
C ARG A 198 2.43 -11.80 -15.10
N LEU A 199 2.65 -11.25 -13.90
CA LEU A 199 3.54 -10.12 -13.71
C LEU A 199 4.98 -10.45 -14.15
N VAL A 200 5.52 -11.59 -13.72
CA VAL A 200 6.86 -12.04 -14.12
C VAL A 200 6.99 -12.14 -15.65
N ARG A 201 5.97 -12.72 -16.33
CA ARG A 201 5.97 -12.78 -17.80
C ARG A 201 5.92 -11.40 -18.44
N SER A 202 5.04 -10.51 -17.94
CA SER A 202 4.92 -9.14 -18.45
C SER A 202 6.23 -8.36 -18.32
N VAL A 203 6.87 -8.40 -17.17
CA VAL A 203 8.16 -7.71 -16.94
C VAL A 203 9.23 -8.24 -17.88
N ARG A 204 9.32 -9.56 -18.11
CA ARG A 204 10.29 -10.14 -19.07
C ARG A 204 10.03 -9.65 -20.47
N SER A 205 8.80 -9.77 -20.97
CA SER A 205 8.42 -9.38 -22.34
C SER A 205 8.63 -7.89 -22.63
N LEU A 206 8.43 -7.02 -21.62
CA LEU A 206 8.61 -5.57 -21.77
C LEU A 206 10.08 -5.13 -21.63
N SER A 207 10.95 -6.00 -21.13
CA SER A 207 12.38 -5.70 -20.92
C SER A 207 13.26 -6.17 -22.09
N GLU A 208 12.70 -6.93 -23.02
CA GLU A 208 13.31 -7.35 -24.30
C GLU A 208 13.05 -6.30 -25.39
#